data_fde9e2f81e8e0dee17733de3c62ef4c4
#
_entry.id   fde9e2f81e8e0dee17733de3c62ef4c4
#
_cell.length_a   1.000
_cell.length_b   1.000
_cell.length_c   1.000
_cell.angle_alpha   90.00
_cell.angle_beta   90.00
_cell.angle_gamma   90.00
#
_symmetry.space_group_name_H-M   'P 1'
#
loop_
_entity.id
_entity.type
_entity.pdbx_description
1 polymer ?
#
loop_
_entity_poly.entity_id
_entity_poly.type
_entity_poly.pdbx_seq_one_letter_code
_entity_poly.pdbx_strand_id
1 'polypeptide(L)'
;MVKLIIPILLIGLGLLSDIYLFHRYINTTSVWRWIWWLPMLVVIGFFIKFLFFNKGFAEEYTTTNIFLLVMVLICIPKMLFALFSLIPKVGPYIGLAAALGIIFIVLWGITIGFCQLKVKEVVYTSPYIPKAFDGYRIAMFSDTHVGSFYGPYKSLLQKSMDTINNRKPDIICFVGDIENFTPDELAEHKEAFSSLHAPDGVFSIMGNHDYSSYLKINERERANMVARTRQYERDFGWTLLENDNRILRRGNDSIVIIGEENWGKPPFPQYGNLKKALGNLHVNAQTKRLAEGNSNLFTIMLSHDPTAWKSHILPVFRPDITLSGHTHGTQFSLFGWSPSSTIYDEWGGAYYNESNPLQKCLLYVSTGLGGNFPFRFAMPREVVIITLKLQ
;
A
#
# COMPACT_ATOMS: atom_id res chain seq x y z
N MET A 1 9.02 20.80 6.50
CA MET A 1 7.97 21.84 6.65
C MET A 1 6.57 21.29 6.35
N VAL A 2 6.30 20.65 5.24
CA VAL A 2 4.93 20.17 4.88
C VAL A 2 4.32 19.26 5.95
N LYS A 3 5.09 18.38 6.59
CA LYS A 3 4.62 17.45 7.63
C LYS A 3 4.02 18.12 8.88
N LEU A 4 4.32 19.39 9.15
CA LEU A 4 3.78 20.17 10.29
C LEU A 4 2.63 21.08 9.86
N ILE A 5 2.53 21.46 8.61
CA ILE A 5 1.50 22.39 8.12
C ILE A 5 0.10 21.83 8.33
N ILE A 6 -0.12 20.57 7.97
CA ILE A 6 -1.44 19.94 8.09
C ILE A 6 -1.90 19.82 9.55
N PRO A 7 -1.09 19.28 10.49
CA PRO A 7 -1.46 19.29 11.91
C PRO A 7 -1.73 20.70 12.46
N ILE A 8 -0.89 21.68 12.15
CA ILE A 8 -1.08 23.08 12.61
C ILE A 8 -2.41 23.64 12.09
N LEU A 9 -2.72 23.45 10.81
CA LEU A 9 -3.97 23.91 10.23
C LEU A 9 -5.18 23.24 10.86
N LEU A 10 -5.14 21.91 11.05
CA LEU A 10 -6.26 21.16 11.65
C LEU A 10 -6.49 21.57 13.11
N ILE A 11 -5.42 21.77 13.90
CA ILE A 11 -5.53 22.22 15.27
C ILE A 11 -6.06 23.66 15.32
N GLY A 12 -5.55 24.55 14.46
CA GLY A 12 -5.99 25.93 14.37
C GLY A 12 -7.48 26.04 14.00
N LEU A 13 -7.91 25.33 12.96
CA LEU A 13 -9.31 25.29 12.55
C LEU A 13 -10.19 24.61 13.60
N GLY A 14 -9.69 23.55 14.26
CA GLY A 14 -10.37 22.90 15.38
C GLY A 14 -10.59 23.85 16.57
N LEU A 15 -9.59 24.64 16.94
CA LEU A 15 -9.70 25.68 17.97
C LEU A 15 -10.71 26.78 17.60
N LEU A 16 -10.67 27.28 16.36
CA LEU A 16 -11.66 28.24 15.88
C LEU A 16 -13.09 27.69 15.97
N SER A 17 -13.25 26.42 15.59
CA SER A 17 -14.53 25.71 15.71
C SER A 17 -14.96 25.58 17.17
N ASP A 18 -14.04 25.24 18.08
CA ASP A 18 -14.35 25.15 19.51
C ASP A 18 -14.80 26.50 20.09
N ILE A 19 -14.13 27.59 19.74
CA ILE A 19 -14.51 28.95 20.18
C ILE A 19 -15.91 29.29 19.69
N TYR A 20 -16.18 29.08 18.38
CA TYR A 20 -17.48 29.34 17.79
C TYR A 20 -18.60 28.53 18.47
N LEU A 21 -18.42 27.21 18.61
CA LEU A 21 -19.41 26.33 19.20
C LEU A 21 -19.62 26.61 20.69
N PHE A 22 -18.55 26.93 21.41
CA PHE A 22 -18.65 27.33 22.82
C PHE A 22 -19.55 28.54 23.00
N HIS A 23 -19.31 29.63 22.24
CA HIS A 23 -20.13 30.84 22.33
C HIS A 23 -21.56 30.65 21.87
N ARG A 24 -21.79 29.78 20.90
CA ARG A 24 -23.13 29.59 20.31
C ARG A 24 -24.02 28.63 21.09
N TYR A 25 -23.46 27.55 21.66
CA TYR A 25 -24.24 26.47 22.24
C TYR A 25 -23.99 26.21 23.72
N ILE A 26 -22.87 26.68 24.28
CA ILE A 26 -22.51 26.43 25.68
C ILE A 26 -22.71 27.71 26.49
N ASN A 27 -23.95 28.16 26.51
CA ASN A 27 -24.34 29.32 27.29
C ASN A 27 -24.76 28.91 28.71
N THR A 28 -23.80 28.46 29.53
CA THR A 28 -24.04 28.08 30.93
C THR A 28 -23.00 28.77 31.83
N THR A 29 -23.44 29.13 33.05
CA THR A 29 -22.55 29.66 34.10
C THR A 29 -21.87 28.57 34.92
N SER A 30 -22.29 27.30 34.73
CA SER A 30 -21.72 26.15 35.43
C SER A 30 -20.26 25.93 35.13
N VAL A 31 -19.51 25.48 36.14
CA VAL A 31 -18.09 25.04 35.97
C VAL A 31 -17.93 23.95 34.93
N TRP A 32 -18.95 23.13 34.69
CA TRP A 32 -18.96 22.05 33.68
C TRP A 32 -18.73 22.55 32.25
N ARG A 33 -18.92 23.86 31.94
CA ARG A 33 -18.60 24.43 30.63
C ARG A 33 -17.12 24.26 30.26
N TRP A 34 -16.23 24.16 31.25
CA TRP A 34 -14.80 24.02 31.02
C TRP A 34 -14.41 22.61 30.52
N ILE A 35 -15.24 21.60 30.74
CA ILE A 35 -15.07 20.23 30.19
C ILE A 35 -15.03 20.27 28.65
N TRP A 36 -15.67 21.24 28.02
CA TRP A 36 -15.66 21.42 26.57
C TRP A 36 -14.24 21.50 25.97
N TRP A 37 -13.32 22.10 26.71
CA TRP A 37 -11.95 22.32 26.23
C TRP A 37 -11.04 21.11 26.42
N LEU A 38 -11.39 20.12 27.24
CA LEU A 38 -10.55 18.97 27.54
C LEU A 38 -10.12 18.19 26.27
N PRO A 39 -10.99 17.88 25.29
CA PRO A 39 -10.56 17.18 24.08
C PRO A 39 -9.49 17.94 23.31
N MET A 40 -9.61 19.25 23.18
CA MET A 40 -8.63 20.08 22.48
C MET A 40 -7.32 20.18 23.26
N LEU A 41 -7.37 20.26 24.59
CA LEU A 41 -6.18 20.20 25.43
C LEU A 41 -5.40 18.90 25.25
N VAL A 42 -6.10 17.78 25.10
CA VAL A 42 -5.47 16.48 24.77
C VAL A 42 -4.77 16.54 23.43
N VAL A 43 -5.41 17.07 22.36
CA VAL A 43 -4.78 17.24 21.04
C VAL A 43 -3.54 18.12 21.12
N ILE A 44 -3.62 19.26 21.84
CA ILE A 44 -2.50 20.18 22.01
C ILE A 44 -1.37 19.51 22.79
N GLY A 45 -1.69 18.77 23.85
CA GLY A 45 -0.70 18.02 24.65
C GLY A 45 0.06 16.99 23.80
N PHE A 46 -0.64 16.23 22.97
CA PHE A 46 -0.01 15.31 22.01
C PHE A 46 0.83 16.06 20.96
N PHE A 47 0.35 17.22 20.48
CA PHE A 47 1.10 18.02 19.52
C PHE A 47 2.39 18.59 20.13
N ILE A 48 2.33 19.07 21.36
CA ILE A 48 3.53 19.52 22.11
C ILE A 48 4.49 18.35 22.29
N LYS A 49 4.00 17.17 22.72
CA LYS A 49 4.83 15.96 22.78
C LYS A 49 5.47 15.65 21.43
N PHE A 50 4.71 15.70 20.34
CA PHE A 50 5.21 15.47 18.99
C PHE A 50 6.30 16.46 18.58
N LEU A 51 6.16 17.77 18.93
CA LEU A 51 7.13 18.79 18.56
C LEU A 51 8.45 18.69 19.33
N PHE A 52 8.38 18.44 20.65
CA PHE A 52 9.53 18.61 21.53
C PHE A 52 10.18 17.29 21.97
N PHE A 53 9.44 16.19 21.94
CA PHE A 53 9.89 14.91 22.47
C PHE A 53 9.90 13.77 21.44
N ASN A 54 9.47 14.04 20.21
CA ASN A 54 9.50 13.00 19.18
C ASN A 54 10.92 12.86 18.61
N LYS A 55 11.52 11.69 18.85
CA LYS A 55 12.87 11.33 18.37
C LYS A 55 12.93 11.06 16.86
N GLY A 56 11.80 11.04 16.20
CA GLY A 56 11.64 10.79 14.77
C GLY A 56 10.36 10.01 14.49
N PHE A 57 9.84 10.17 13.29
CA PHE A 57 8.57 9.53 12.91
C PHE A 57 8.65 7.99 12.97
N ALA A 58 9.82 7.42 12.66
CA ALA A 58 10.05 5.98 12.67
C ALA A 58 10.14 5.38 14.09
N GLU A 59 10.84 6.09 15.02
CA GLU A 59 11.01 5.59 16.38
C GLU A 59 9.73 5.68 17.23
N GLU A 60 8.79 6.53 16.84
CA GLU A 60 7.53 6.75 17.55
C GLU A 60 6.30 6.57 16.64
N TYR A 61 6.38 5.63 15.70
CA TYR A 61 5.31 5.37 14.73
C TYR A 61 3.93 5.18 15.40
N THR A 62 3.85 4.34 16.44
CA THR A 62 2.60 4.09 17.18
C THR A 62 2.08 5.36 17.85
N THR A 63 2.95 6.12 18.53
CA THR A 63 2.57 7.39 19.20
C THR A 63 2.08 8.42 18.19
N THR A 64 2.74 8.52 17.06
CA THR A 64 2.37 9.43 15.98
C THR A 64 1.01 9.08 15.40
N ASN A 65 0.76 7.79 15.16
CA ASN A 65 -0.53 7.32 14.66
C ASN A 65 -1.67 7.57 15.67
N ILE A 66 -1.44 7.36 16.96
CA ILE A 66 -2.42 7.69 18.00
C ILE A 66 -2.70 9.19 18.01
N PHE A 67 -1.67 10.02 17.91
CA PHE A 67 -1.85 11.48 17.82
C PHE A 67 -2.69 11.89 16.62
N LEU A 68 -2.38 11.38 15.44
CA LEU A 68 -3.13 11.67 14.21
C LEU A 68 -4.59 11.21 14.33
N LEU A 69 -4.82 10.03 14.89
CA LEU A 69 -6.16 9.50 15.14
C LEU A 69 -6.97 10.40 16.07
N VAL A 70 -6.40 10.77 17.21
CA VAL A 70 -7.04 11.65 18.20
C VAL A 70 -7.34 13.03 17.59
N MET A 71 -6.40 13.58 16.83
CA MET A 71 -6.58 14.85 16.13
C MET A 71 -7.73 14.79 15.12
N VAL A 72 -7.79 13.73 14.30
CA VAL A 72 -8.87 13.53 13.31
C VAL A 72 -10.22 13.35 13.99
N LEU A 73 -10.30 12.53 15.04
CA LEU A 73 -11.54 12.27 15.77
C LEU A 73 -12.08 13.47 16.55
N ILE A 74 -11.22 14.42 16.92
CA ILE A 74 -11.63 15.59 17.70
C ILE A 74 -11.84 16.81 16.79
N CYS A 75 -10.87 17.12 15.92
CA CYS A 75 -10.92 18.36 15.14
C CYS A 75 -11.93 18.27 13.99
N ILE A 76 -11.91 17.21 13.17
CA ILE A 76 -12.75 17.15 11.96
C ILE A 76 -14.25 17.15 12.28
N PRO A 77 -14.78 16.33 13.23
CA PRO A 77 -16.20 16.39 13.59
C PRO A 77 -16.65 17.76 14.07
N LYS A 78 -15.84 18.43 14.90
CA LYS A 78 -16.15 19.77 15.39
C LYS A 78 -16.14 20.81 14.28
N MET A 79 -15.16 20.74 13.37
CA MET A 79 -15.09 21.60 12.20
C MET A 79 -16.32 21.46 11.31
N LEU A 80 -16.74 20.23 11.01
CA LEU A 80 -17.93 19.96 10.22
C LEU A 80 -19.19 20.48 10.91
N PHE A 81 -19.33 20.18 12.21
CA PHE A 81 -20.46 20.68 12.99
C PHE A 81 -20.51 22.20 13.02
N ALA A 82 -19.38 22.88 13.24
CA ALA A 82 -19.29 24.34 13.21
C ALA A 82 -19.64 24.91 11.84
N LEU A 83 -19.08 24.36 10.77
CA LEU A 83 -19.31 24.78 9.38
C LEU A 83 -20.80 24.72 9.01
N PHE A 84 -21.42 23.58 9.21
CA PHE A 84 -22.85 23.43 8.89
C PHE A 84 -23.75 24.24 9.80
N SER A 85 -23.35 24.49 11.06
CA SER A 85 -24.10 25.33 12.02
C SER A 85 -24.23 26.79 11.59
N LEU A 86 -23.47 27.22 10.56
CA LEU A 86 -23.64 28.54 9.94
C LEU A 86 -24.95 28.63 9.14
N ILE A 87 -25.51 27.50 8.72
CA ILE A 87 -26.81 27.44 8.02
C ILE A 87 -27.94 27.44 9.05
N PRO A 88 -28.85 28.42 9.03
CA PRO A 88 -29.93 28.51 10.02
C PRO A 88 -30.85 27.29 9.99
N LYS A 89 -31.42 26.96 11.15
CA LYS A 89 -32.46 25.91 11.38
C LYS A 89 -31.98 24.49 11.12
N VAL A 90 -31.63 24.14 9.87
CA VAL A 90 -31.29 22.73 9.48
C VAL A 90 -29.80 22.40 9.59
N GLY A 91 -28.93 23.41 9.51
CA GLY A 91 -27.48 23.22 9.51
C GLY A 91 -26.93 22.45 10.71
N PRO A 92 -27.34 22.73 11.95
CA PRO A 92 -26.86 21.96 13.11
C PRO A 92 -27.16 20.46 13.03
N TYR A 93 -28.30 20.07 12.48
CA TYR A 93 -28.66 18.65 12.31
C TYR A 93 -27.79 17.98 11.23
N ILE A 94 -27.56 18.68 10.10
CA ILE A 94 -26.65 18.20 9.04
C ILE A 94 -25.22 18.09 9.60
N GLY A 95 -24.78 19.11 10.31
CA GLY A 95 -23.46 19.12 10.93
C GLY A 95 -23.24 18.00 11.95
N LEU A 96 -24.26 17.72 12.78
CA LEU A 96 -24.23 16.61 13.71
C LEU A 96 -24.15 15.27 12.98
N ALA A 97 -24.97 15.08 11.95
CA ALA A 97 -24.97 13.86 11.13
C ALA A 97 -23.61 13.65 10.46
N ALA A 98 -23.01 14.73 9.89
CA ALA A 98 -21.69 14.68 9.27
C ALA A 98 -20.59 14.35 10.29
N ALA A 99 -20.62 14.97 11.48
CA ALA A 99 -19.68 14.71 12.57
C ALA A 99 -19.75 13.24 13.03
N LEU A 100 -20.95 12.72 13.27
CA LEU A 100 -21.16 11.32 13.64
C LEU A 100 -20.74 10.37 12.52
N GLY A 101 -20.98 10.74 11.26
CA GLY A 101 -20.55 9.99 10.09
C GLY A 101 -19.02 9.82 10.03
N ILE A 102 -18.27 10.89 10.25
CA ILE A 102 -16.80 10.83 10.29
C ILE A 102 -16.30 9.96 11.46
N ILE A 103 -16.87 10.15 12.65
CA ILE A 103 -16.53 9.32 13.82
C ILE A 103 -16.78 7.84 13.50
N PHE A 104 -17.93 7.51 12.91
CA PHE A 104 -18.25 6.15 12.48
C PHE A 104 -17.24 5.60 11.47
N ILE A 105 -16.91 6.36 10.40
CA ILE A 105 -15.96 5.96 9.37
C ILE A 105 -14.60 5.65 9.99
N VAL A 106 -14.11 6.50 10.89
CA VAL A 106 -12.80 6.32 11.50
C VAL A 106 -12.80 5.12 12.44
N LEU A 107 -13.79 5.01 13.34
CA LEU A 107 -13.87 3.89 14.28
C LEU A 107 -14.07 2.55 13.55
N TRP A 108 -14.96 2.51 12.56
CA TRP A 108 -15.13 1.33 11.71
C TRP A 108 -13.83 0.96 11.00
N GLY A 109 -13.15 1.95 10.41
CA GLY A 109 -11.94 1.73 9.64
C GLY A 109 -10.81 1.11 10.45
N ILE A 110 -10.62 1.54 11.70
CA ILE A 110 -9.57 1.00 12.58
C ILE A 110 -9.97 -0.31 13.27
N THR A 111 -11.25 -0.53 13.55
CA THR A 111 -11.68 -1.73 14.31
C THR A 111 -12.07 -2.90 13.39
N ILE A 112 -12.91 -2.64 12.41
CA ILE A 112 -13.47 -3.67 11.52
C ILE A 112 -12.78 -3.64 10.17
N GLY A 113 -12.66 -2.47 9.56
CA GLY A 113 -12.18 -2.32 8.19
C GLY A 113 -10.76 -2.85 8.00
N PHE A 114 -9.84 -2.48 8.89
CA PHE A 114 -8.46 -2.98 8.84
C PHE A 114 -8.36 -4.49 9.13
N CYS A 115 -9.29 -5.05 9.88
CA CYS A 115 -9.29 -6.49 10.16
C CYS A 115 -9.78 -7.34 8.98
N GLN A 116 -10.50 -6.75 8.01
CA GLN A 116 -11.00 -7.48 6.85
C GLN A 116 -9.88 -7.82 5.88
N LEU A 117 -9.85 -9.08 5.44
CA LEU A 117 -8.98 -9.56 4.37
C LEU A 117 -9.86 -10.10 3.24
N LYS A 118 -9.63 -9.62 2.01
CA LYS A 118 -10.30 -10.10 0.81
C LYS A 118 -9.31 -10.81 -0.10
N VAL A 119 -9.68 -12.01 -0.52
CA VAL A 119 -8.97 -12.69 -1.61
C VAL A 119 -9.68 -12.34 -2.91
N LYS A 120 -8.93 -11.76 -3.85
CA LYS A 120 -9.38 -11.47 -5.20
C LYS A 120 -8.91 -12.57 -6.12
N GLU A 121 -9.82 -13.15 -6.87
CA GLU A 121 -9.49 -14.15 -7.87
C GLU A 121 -9.65 -13.55 -9.27
N VAL A 122 -8.62 -13.70 -10.09
CA VAL A 122 -8.54 -13.18 -11.45
C VAL A 122 -8.16 -14.35 -12.37
N VAL A 123 -8.86 -14.51 -13.47
CA VAL A 123 -8.47 -15.45 -14.53
C VAL A 123 -7.88 -14.65 -15.68
N TYR A 124 -6.62 -14.91 -16.00
CA TYR A 124 -5.96 -14.33 -17.16
C TYR A 124 -5.90 -15.36 -18.28
N THR A 125 -6.60 -15.09 -19.37
CA THR A 125 -6.66 -15.99 -20.54
C THR A 125 -5.84 -15.42 -21.69
N SER A 126 -4.94 -16.25 -22.26
CA SER A 126 -4.08 -15.84 -23.36
C SER A 126 -3.63 -17.05 -24.19
N PRO A 127 -3.54 -16.93 -25.53
CA PRO A 127 -2.96 -17.97 -26.38
C PRO A 127 -1.43 -18.11 -26.21
N TYR A 128 -0.80 -17.20 -25.47
CA TYR A 128 0.65 -17.21 -25.24
C TYR A 128 1.05 -17.93 -23.95
N ILE A 129 0.10 -18.41 -23.16
CA ILE A 129 0.39 -19.23 -21.98
C ILE A 129 0.90 -20.58 -22.47
N PRO A 130 2.13 -21.00 -22.04
CA PRO A 130 2.63 -22.30 -22.41
C PRO A 130 1.76 -23.41 -21.80
N LYS A 131 1.59 -24.52 -22.51
CA LYS A 131 0.67 -25.59 -22.12
C LYS A 131 0.92 -26.16 -20.73
N ALA A 132 2.19 -26.28 -20.32
CA ALA A 132 2.56 -26.75 -18.98
C ALA A 132 2.22 -25.76 -17.85
N PHE A 133 1.82 -24.54 -18.20
CA PHE A 133 1.39 -23.49 -17.25
C PHE A 133 -0.12 -23.18 -17.34
N ASP A 134 -0.90 -24.00 -18.06
CA ASP A 134 -2.37 -23.91 -18.01
C ASP A 134 -2.85 -24.31 -16.61
N GLY A 135 -3.67 -23.46 -15.99
CA GLY A 135 -4.09 -23.60 -14.59
C GLY A 135 -3.10 -23.10 -13.55
N TYR A 136 -1.95 -22.55 -13.95
CA TYR A 136 -0.90 -22.03 -13.04
C TYR A 136 -1.43 -20.90 -12.18
N ARG A 137 -1.18 -20.97 -10.87
CA ARG A 137 -1.73 -20.05 -9.86
C ARG A 137 -0.64 -19.14 -9.30
N ILE A 138 -0.79 -17.86 -9.50
CA ILE A 138 0.10 -16.80 -8.98
C ILE A 138 -0.60 -16.16 -7.80
N ALA A 139 -0.04 -16.26 -6.59
CA ALA A 139 -0.46 -15.43 -5.49
C ALA A 139 0.34 -14.13 -5.50
N MET A 140 -0.34 -13.02 -5.33
CA MET A 140 0.26 -11.69 -5.24
C MET A 140 -0.17 -11.01 -3.95
N PHE A 141 0.76 -10.34 -3.28
CA PHE A 141 0.50 -9.39 -2.21
C PHE A 141 1.54 -8.27 -2.22
N SER A 142 1.22 -7.15 -1.58
CA SER A 142 2.07 -5.95 -1.55
C SER A 142 1.81 -5.11 -0.32
N ASP A 143 2.62 -4.09 -0.14
CA ASP A 143 2.37 -2.99 0.79
C ASP A 143 1.99 -3.53 2.17
N THR A 144 2.85 -4.38 2.69
CA THR A 144 2.62 -5.00 4.00
C THR A 144 2.73 -3.96 5.10
N HIS A 145 3.71 -3.04 5.00
CA HIS A 145 3.92 -1.99 5.99
C HIS A 145 3.75 -2.52 7.41
N VAL A 146 4.65 -3.43 7.78
CA VAL A 146 4.52 -4.25 9.00
C VAL A 146 4.35 -3.46 10.28
N GLY A 147 4.81 -2.20 10.31
CA GLY A 147 4.56 -1.29 11.42
C GLY A 147 3.07 -1.05 11.68
N SER A 148 2.17 -1.31 10.71
CA SER A 148 0.73 -1.25 10.94
C SER A 148 0.16 -2.47 11.68
N PHE A 149 0.93 -3.57 11.79
CA PHE A 149 0.52 -4.81 12.45
C PHE A 149 1.01 -4.89 13.91
N TYR A 150 0.75 -3.86 14.69
CA TYR A 150 1.09 -3.83 16.11
C TYR A 150 -0.14 -4.07 17.02
N GLY A 151 0.12 -4.36 18.28
CA GLY A 151 -0.93 -4.55 19.29
C GLY A 151 -1.99 -5.57 18.87
N PRO A 152 -3.28 -5.21 18.80
CA PRO A 152 -4.37 -6.14 18.46
C PRO A 152 -4.30 -6.66 17.02
N TYR A 153 -3.52 -6.02 16.14
CA TYR A 153 -3.41 -6.39 14.73
C TYR A 153 -2.28 -7.37 14.42
N LYS A 154 -1.39 -7.66 15.39
CA LYS A 154 -0.20 -8.51 15.19
C LYS A 154 -0.53 -9.87 14.55
N SER A 155 -1.60 -10.52 15.01
CA SER A 155 -2.01 -11.82 14.46
C SER A 155 -2.59 -11.78 13.04
N LEU A 156 -2.94 -10.59 12.54
CA LEU A 156 -3.55 -10.46 11.21
C LEU A 156 -2.55 -10.71 10.08
N LEU A 157 -1.26 -10.44 10.31
CA LEU A 157 -0.24 -10.72 9.32
C LEU A 157 -0.10 -12.23 9.13
N GLN A 158 0.07 -13.01 10.20
CA GLN A 158 0.13 -14.48 10.11
C GLN A 158 -1.11 -15.04 9.41
N LYS A 159 -2.32 -14.58 9.78
CA LYS A 159 -3.57 -15.00 9.13
C LYS A 159 -3.58 -14.69 7.62
N SER A 160 -2.89 -13.63 7.19
CA SER A 160 -2.77 -13.30 5.78
C SER A 160 -1.83 -14.28 5.06
N MET A 161 -0.69 -14.63 5.67
CA MET A 161 0.25 -15.62 5.14
C MET A 161 -0.40 -17.00 5.07
N ASP A 162 -1.12 -17.40 6.13
CA ASP A 162 -1.89 -18.66 6.14
C ASP A 162 -2.95 -18.68 5.02
N THR A 163 -3.60 -17.53 4.79
CA THR A 163 -4.59 -17.40 3.71
C THR A 163 -3.94 -17.60 2.34
N ILE A 164 -2.75 -17.04 2.10
CA ILE A 164 -2.00 -17.24 0.85
C ILE A 164 -1.65 -18.72 0.67
N ASN A 165 -1.04 -19.34 1.69
CA ASN A 165 -0.65 -20.76 1.66
C ASN A 165 -1.84 -21.69 1.42
N ASN A 166 -3.00 -21.43 2.05
CA ASN A 166 -4.22 -22.20 1.89
C ASN A 166 -4.81 -22.13 0.47
N ARG A 167 -4.45 -21.11 -0.32
CA ARG A 167 -4.81 -21.02 -1.74
C ARG A 167 -3.96 -21.90 -2.64
N LYS A 168 -2.90 -22.52 -2.10
CA LYS A 168 -1.98 -23.44 -2.80
C LYS A 168 -1.51 -22.84 -4.13
N PRO A 169 -0.87 -21.67 -4.12
CA PRO A 169 -0.32 -21.09 -5.33
C PRO A 169 0.87 -21.91 -5.83
N ASP A 170 1.12 -21.88 -7.14
CA ASP A 170 2.35 -22.43 -7.72
C ASP A 170 3.55 -21.51 -7.45
N ILE A 171 3.29 -20.20 -7.39
CA ILE A 171 4.28 -19.15 -7.10
C ILE A 171 3.66 -18.04 -6.24
N ILE A 172 4.48 -17.40 -5.42
CA ILE A 172 4.08 -16.21 -4.65
C ILE A 172 4.94 -15.02 -5.09
N CYS A 173 4.30 -13.88 -5.37
CA CYS A 173 4.94 -12.63 -5.76
C CYS A 173 4.64 -11.55 -4.71
N PHE A 174 5.67 -11.04 -4.06
CA PHE A 174 5.60 -9.85 -3.23
C PHE A 174 6.13 -8.64 -4.02
N VAL A 175 5.32 -7.58 -4.10
CA VAL A 175 5.66 -6.45 -4.97
C VAL A 175 5.99 -5.16 -4.22
N GLY A 176 6.69 -5.29 -3.08
CA GLY A 176 7.34 -4.17 -2.38
C GLY A 176 6.53 -3.55 -1.25
N ASP A 177 7.19 -2.64 -0.56
CA ASP A 177 6.75 -1.94 0.65
C ASP A 177 6.47 -2.89 1.81
N ILE A 178 7.53 -3.58 2.27
CA ILE A 178 7.45 -4.51 3.40
C ILE A 178 7.46 -3.76 4.75
N GLU A 179 8.28 -2.73 4.88
CA GLU A 179 8.44 -1.90 6.08
C GLU A 179 7.74 -0.54 5.93
N ASN A 180 7.53 0.16 7.05
CA ASN A 180 7.06 1.54 7.01
C ASN A 180 8.24 2.53 6.92
N PHE A 181 9.30 2.30 7.70
CA PHE A 181 10.45 3.21 7.79
C PHE A 181 11.79 2.51 7.99
N THR A 182 11.83 1.42 8.75
CA THR A 182 13.07 0.77 9.17
C THR A 182 12.97 -0.75 9.17
N PRO A 183 14.08 -1.45 8.85
CA PRO A 183 14.13 -2.90 8.89
C PRO A 183 13.93 -3.50 10.30
N ASP A 184 14.04 -2.71 11.36
CA ASP A 184 13.78 -3.19 12.73
C ASP A 184 12.35 -3.65 12.93
N GLU A 185 11.41 -3.07 12.15
CA GLU A 185 9.99 -3.45 12.13
C GLU A 185 9.78 -4.91 11.72
N LEU A 186 10.70 -5.50 10.94
CA LEU A 186 10.59 -6.85 10.38
C LEU A 186 10.90 -7.95 11.40
N ALA A 187 11.67 -7.64 12.44
CA ALA A 187 12.18 -8.63 13.39
C ALA A 187 11.07 -9.45 14.05
N GLU A 188 9.96 -8.81 14.44
CA GLU A 188 8.83 -9.47 15.10
C GLU A 188 7.94 -10.28 14.16
N HIS A 189 8.13 -10.16 12.84
CA HIS A 189 7.29 -10.74 11.79
C HIS A 189 7.99 -11.82 10.97
N LYS A 190 9.24 -12.15 11.31
CA LYS A 190 10.07 -13.12 10.60
C LYS A 190 9.37 -14.46 10.39
N GLU A 191 8.76 -15.02 11.43
CA GLU A 191 8.06 -16.31 11.36
C GLU A 191 6.90 -16.28 10.37
N ALA A 192 6.12 -15.19 10.36
CA ALA A 192 4.99 -15.04 9.44
C ALA A 192 5.45 -15.06 7.98
N PHE A 193 6.48 -14.28 7.63
CA PHE A 193 6.99 -14.22 6.27
C PHE A 193 7.70 -15.51 5.85
N SER A 194 8.48 -16.13 6.74
CA SER A 194 9.14 -17.40 6.46
C SER A 194 8.17 -18.58 6.33
N SER A 195 6.91 -18.44 6.75
CA SER A 195 5.88 -19.47 6.60
C SER A 195 5.33 -19.56 5.17
N LEU A 196 5.57 -18.57 4.31
CA LEU A 196 5.14 -18.58 2.92
C LEU A 196 5.91 -19.66 2.14
N HIS A 197 5.15 -20.46 1.39
CA HIS A 197 5.72 -21.50 0.55
C HIS A 197 4.91 -21.72 -0.71
N ALA A 198 5.60 -21.94 -1.82
CA ALA A 198 5.02 -22.33 -3.10
C ALA A 198 6.03 -23.24 -3.84
N PRO A 199 5.57 -24.17 -4.70
CA PRO A 199 6.44 -25.09 -5.42
C PRO A 199 7.56 -24.40 -6.22
N ASP A 200 7.24 -23.32 -6.91
CA ASP A 200 8.20 -22.56 -7.72
C ASP A 200 8.82 -21.38 -6.96
N GLY A 201 8.51 -21.24 -5.66
CA GLY A 201 9.14 -20.29 -4.74
C GLY A 201 8.35 -19.02 -4.48
N VAL A 202 8.98 -18.15 -3.68
CA VAL A 202 8.50 -16.80 -3.36
C VAL A 202 9.46 -15.80 -3.98
N PHE A 203 8.94 -14.89 -4.80
CA PHE A 203 9.71 -13.83 -5.45
C PHE A 203 9.30 -12.48 -4.91
N SER A 204 10.28 -11.60 -4.71
CA SER A 204 10.03 -10.27 -4.16
C SER A 204 10.79 -9.19 -4.91
N ILE A 205 10.29 -7.97 -4.78
CA ILE A 205 10.97 -6.73 -5.15
C ILE A 205 10.82 -5.73 -4.02
N MET A 206 11.68 -4.72 -3.99
CA MET A 206 11.59 -3.61 -3.03
C MET A 206 10.67 -2.50 -3.56
N GLY A 207 9.82 -1.93 -2.68
CA GLY A 207 9.05 -0.72 -2.94
C GLY A 207 9.77 0.54 -2.43
N ASN A 208 9.13 1.70 -2.53
CA ASN A 208 9.78 2.97 -2.18
C ASN A 208 10.04 3.14 -0.67
N HIS A 209 9.30 2.48 0.21
CA HIS A 209 9.55 2.49 1.64
C HIS A 209 10.79 1.69 2.04
N ASP A 210 11.09 0.63 1.32
CA ASP A 210 12.16 -0.33 1.63
C ASP A 210 13.58 0.23 1.43
N TYR A 211 13.69 1.48 0.96
CA TYR A 211 14.96 2.21 0.85
C TYR A 211 15.21 3.19 1.99
N SER A 212 14.40 3.18 3.05
CA SER A 212 14.49 4.12 4.18
C SER A 212 14.60 5.60 3.76
N SER A 213 14.01 5.94 2.60
CA SER A 213 14.13 7.27 1.96
C SER A 213 13.43 8.38 2.76
N TYR A 214 12.50 8.02 3.63
CA TYR A 214 11.72 8.95 4.45
C TYR A 214 12.39 9.36 5.75
N LEU A 215 13.55 8.77 6.07
CA LEU A 215 14.35 9.09 7.25
C LEU A 215 15.36 10.18 6.97
N LYS A 216 15.61 11.03 7.97
CA LYS A 216 16.68 12.04 7.96
C LYS A 216 17.96 11.43 8.54
N ILE A 217 18.59 10.54 7.80
CA ILE A 217 19.81 9.82 8.14
C ILE A 217 20.87 10.08 7.06
N ASN A 218 22.14 9.83 7.40
CA ASN A 218 23.21 9.91 6.42
C ASN A 218 23.20 8.72 5.44
N GLU A 219 23.93 8.84 4.32
CA GLU A 219 23.98 7.85 3.26
C GLU A 219 24.50 6.48 3.75
N ARG A 220 25.45 6.45 4.68
CA ARG A 220 26.00 5.20 5.23
C ARG A 220 24.97 4.45 6.07
N GLU A 221 24.24 5.18 6.91
CA GLU A 221 23.14 4.61 7.72
C GLU A 221 22.02 4.08 6.82
N ARG A 222 21.66 4.86 5.79
CA ARG A 222 20.66 4.43 4.80
C ARG A 222 21.08 3.15 4.08
N ALA A 223 22.31 3.10 3.57
CA ALA A 223 22.84 1.91 2.90
C ALA A 223 22.82 0.67 3.82
N ASN A 224 23.14 0.85 5.12
CA ASN A 224 23.07 -0.24 6.09
C ASN A 224 21.63 -0.71 6.33
N MET A 225 20.65 0.20 6.44
CA MET A 225 19.25 -0.15 6.59
C MET A 225 18.72 -0.92 5.38
N VAL A 226 18.96 -0.40 4.18
CA VAL A 226 18.58 -1.08 2.92
C VAL A 226 19.22 -2.47 2.81
N ALA A 227 20.48 -2.62 3.19
CA ALA A 227 21.15 -3.92 3.21
C ALA A 227 20.49 -4.90 4.20
N ARG A 228 20.01 -4.40 5.35
CA ARG A 228 19.29 -5.21 6.34
C ARG A 228 17.91 -5.63 5.85
N THR A 229 17.16 -4.74 5.21
CA THR A 229 15.85 -5.08 4.59
C THR A 229 16.03 -6.20 3.56
N ARG A 230 17.01 -6.06 2.66
CA ARG A 230 17.38 -7.11 1.69
C ARG A 230 17.77 -8.42 2.35
N GLN A 231 18.51 -8.35 3.48
CA GLN A 231 18.90 -9.56 4.23
C GLN A 231 17.69 -10.23 4.86
N TYR A 232 16.74 -9.47 5.43
CA TYR A 232 15.51 -10.03 5.97
C TYR A 232 14.70 -10.79 4.91
N GLU A 233 14.51 -10.24 3.71
CA GLU A 233 13.78 -10.94 2.65
C GLU A 233 14.45 -12.25 2.23
N ARG A 234 15.80 -12.27 2.15
CA ARG A 234 16.56 -13.50 1.91
C ARG A 234 16.43 -14.49 3.07
N ASP A 235 16.45 -14.01 4.31
CA ASP A 235 16.30 -14.83 5.52
C ASP A 235 14.88 -15.45 5.64
N PHE A 236 13.87 -14.84 5.03
CA PHE A 236 12.54 -15.42 4.89
C PHE A 236 12.50 -16.57 3.87
N GLY A 237 13.57 -16.76 3.10
CA GLY A 237 13.66 -17.75 2.03
C GLY A 237 13.14 -17.23 0.68
N TRP A 238 12.98 -15.91 0.53
CA TRP A 238 12.49 -15.31 -0.70
C TRP A 238 13.61 -15.06 -1.72
N THR A 239 13.27 -15.12 -3.00
CA THR A 239 14.14 -14.70 -4.10
C THR A 239 13.90 -13.23 -4.38
N LEU A 240 14.72 -12.35 -3.79
CA LEU A 240 14.69 -10.92 -4.04
C LEU A 240 15.28 -10.61 -5.43
N LEU A 241 14.49 -9.97 -6.28
CA LEU A 241 14.88 -9.54 -7.63
C LEU A 241 15.29 -8.07 -7.61
N GLU A 242 16.57 -7.81 -7.78
CA GLU A 242 17.18 -6.46 -7.77
C GLU A 242 17.56 -6.05 -9.20
N ASN A 243 16.55 -5.66 -10.00
CA ASN A 243 16.69 -5.51 -11.44
C ASN A 243 17.24 -6.81 -12.08
N ASP A 244 16.52 -7.89 -11.87
CA ASP A 244 16.94 -9.25 -12.26
C ASP A 244 15.73 -10.05 -12.76
N ASN A 245 15.98 -11.22 -13.32
CA ASN A 245 14.93 -12.13 -13.78
C ASN A 245 15.23 -13.59 -13.43
N ARG A 246 14.18 -14.40 -13.46
CA ARG A 246 14.26 -15.85 -13.31
C ARG A 246 13.35 -16.54 -14.32
N ILE A 247 13.90 -17.52 -15.03
CA ILE A 247 13.14 -18.37 -15.94
C ILE A 247 12.70 -19.62 -15.19
N LEU A 248 11.42 -19.86 -15.15
CA LEU A 248 10.82 -21.10 -14.62
C LEU A 248 10.53 -22.06 -15.77
N ARG A 249 10.97 -23.30 -15.64
CA ARG A 249 10.84 -24.33 -16.67
C ARG A 249 9.97 -25.49 -16.20
N ARG A 250 9.04 -25.92 -17.04
CA ARG A 250 8.22 -27.12 -16.86
C ARG A 250 8.28 -27.95 -18.17
N GLY A 251 9.11 -28.99 -18.18
CA GLY A 251 9.41 -29.74 -19.41
C GLY A 251 10.08 -28.82 -20.45
N ASN A 252 9.45 -28.71 -21.61
CA ASN A 252 9.93 -27.85 -22.71
C ASN A 252 9.37 -26.41 -22.64
N ASP A 253 8.43 -26.16 -21.74
CA ASP A 253 7.78 -24.88 -21.58
C ASP A 253 8.48 -24.02 -20.54
N SER A 254 8.45 -22.70 -20.71
CA SER A 254 9.03 -21.76 -19.77
C SER A 254 8.23 -20.47 -19.69
N ILE A 255 8.27 -19.86 -18.50
CA ILE A 255 7.80 -18.51 -18.23
C ILE A 255 8.94 -17.74 -17.58
N VAL A 256 8.91 -16.40 -17.65
CA VAL A 256 9.92 -15.56 -17.02
C VAL A 256 9.27 -14.62 -16.00
N ILE A 257 9.89 -14.53 -14.83
CA ILE A 257 9.56 -13.54 -13.80
C ILE A 257 10.66 -12.50 -13.81
N ILE A 258 10.28 -11.24 -13.94
CA ILE A 258 11.19 -10.10 -13.98
C ILE A 258 10.85 -9.21 -12.79
N GLY A 259 11.86 -8.84 -12.02
CA GLY A 259 11.72 -7.89 -10.92
C GLY A 259 12.54 -6.64 -11.19
N GLU A 260 11.88 -5.50 -11.12
CA GLU A 260 12.51 -4.19 -11.18
C GLU A 260 12.51 -3.57 -9.79
N GLU A 261 13.62 -2.97 -9.38
CA GLU A 261 13.67 -2.11 -8.19
C GLU A 261 12.73 -0.92 -8.38
N ASN A 262 12.34 -0.25 -7.28
CA ASN A 262 11.35 0.81 -7.38
C ASN A 262 11.63 1.83 -8.47
N TRP A 263 10.66 2.04 -9.34
CA TRP A 263 10.62 3.12 -10.32
C TRP A 263 9.26 3.81 -10.25
N GLY A 264 9.23 5.07 -9.84
CA GLY A 264 8.01 5.85 -9.70
C GLY A 264 8.16 7.25 -10.27
N LYS A 265 7.03 7.91 -10.55
CA LYS A 265 7.08 9.34 -10.91
C LYS A 265 7.63 10.16 -9.74
N PRO A 266 8.43 11.21 -9.97
CA PRO A 266 8.87 12.10 -8.91
C PRO A 266 7.70 12.58 -8.01
N PRO A 267 7.85 12.63 -6.68
CA PRO A 267 9.11 12.57 -5.93
C PRO A 267 9.60 11.17 -5.51
N PHE A 268 9.03 10.09 -6.04
CA PHE A 268 9.43 8.73 -5.67
C PHE A 268 10.78 8.34 -6.30
N PRO A 269 11.57 7.48 -5.62
CA PRO A 269 12.88 7.09 -6.12
C PRO A 269 12.78 6.24 -7.41
N GLN A 270 13.79 6.39 -8.27
CA GLN A 270 13.91 5.67 -9.54
C GLN A 270 15.19 4.84 -9.55
N TYR A 271 15.14 3.66 -8.92
CA TYR A 271 16.25 2.69 -8.89
C TYR A 271 16.08 1.60 -9.96
N GLY A 272 14.90 1.52 -10.57
CA GLY A 272 14.56 0.56 -11.60
C GLY A 272 15.45 0.71 -12.84
N ASN A 273 15.87 -0.44 -13.36
CA ASN A 273 16.70 -0.54 -14.55
C ASN A 273 16.28 -1.75 -15.40
N LEU A 274 15.37 -1.51 -16.34
CA LEU A 274 14.84 -2.56 -17.23
C LEU A 274 15.94 -3.27 -18.01
N LYS A 275 16.96 -2.56 -18.48
CA LYS A 275 18.06 -3.19 -19.23
C LYS A 275 18.78 -4.23 -18.38
N LYS A 276 19.04 -3.93 -17.11
CA LYS A 276 19.63 -4.87 -16.16
C LYS A 276 18.65 -6.00 -15.84
N ALA A 277 17.38 -5.67 -15.58
CA ALA A 277 16.34 -6.64 -15.25
C ALA A 277 16.09 -7.66 -16.38
N LEU A 278 16.15 -7.23 -17.63
CA LEU A 278 16.04 -8.10 -18.79
C LEU A 278 17.27 -9.00 -19.00
N GLY A 279 18.46 -8.53 -18.60
CA GLY A 279 19.70 -9.31 -18.73
C GLY A 279 19.97 -9.72 -20.18
N ASN A 280 20.03 -11.04 -20.41
CA ASN A 280 20.30 -11.62 -21.74
C ASN A 280 19.02 -11.92 -22.56
N LEU A 281 17.84 -11.54 -22.07
CA LEU A 281 16.59 -11.73 -22.80
C LEU A 281 16.47 -10.72 -23.95
N HIS A 282 15.93 -11.16 -25.07
CA HIS A 282 15.76 -10.34 -26.24
C HIS A 282 14.33 -9.82 -26.37
N VAL A 283 14.18 -8.55 -26.71
CA VAL A 283 12.88 -7.96 -27.04
C VAL A 283 12.68 -8.09 -28.55
N ASN A 284 11.64 -8.82 -28.97
CA ASN A 284 11.23 -8.88 -30.37
C ASN A 284 10.77 -7.48 -30.83
N ALA A 285 11.41 -6.95 -31.87
CA ALA A 285 11.20 -5.58 -32.34
C ALA A 285 9.78 -5.32 -32.82
N GLN A 286 9.11 -6.33 -33.45
CA GLN A 286 7.74 -6.19 -33.98
C GLN A 286 6.68 -6.39 -32.90
N THR A 287 6.82 -7.44 -32.07
CA THR A 287 5.80 -7.81 -31.08
C THR A 287 6.01 -7.15 -29.71
N LYS A 288 7.22 -6.65 -29.44
CA LYS A 288 7.66 -6.18 -28.11
C LYS A 288 7.60 -7.27 -27.03
N ARG A 289 7.49 -8.55 -27.39
CA ARG A 289 7.57 -9.67 -26.45
C ARG A 289 9.00 -10.04 -26.17
N LEU A 290 9.21 -10.64 -25.00
CA LEU A 290 10.52 -11.20 -24.66
C LEU A 290 10.69 -12.58 -25.27
N ALA A 291 11.93 -12.92 -25.60
CA ALA A 291 12.31 -14.22 -26.12
C ALA A 291 13.64 -14.68 -25.51
N GLU A 292 13.77 -15.99 -25.36
CA GLU A 292 15.02 -16.69 -25.10
C GLU A 292 15.40 -17.43 -26.40
N GLY A 293 16.45 -16.99 -27.08
CA GLY A 293 16.74 -17.45 -28.44
C GLY A 293 15.57 -17.14 -29.40
N ASN A 294 15.00 -18.16 -30.03
CA ASN A 294 13.88 -18.02 -30.96
C ASN A 294 12.49 -18.24 -30.31
N SER A 295 12.44 -18.56 -29.02
CA SER A 295 11.20 -18.89 -28.31
C SER A 295 10.66 -17.69 -27.53
N ASN A 296 9.44 -17.24 -27.85
CA ASN A 296 8.76 -16.22 -27.07
C ASN A 296 8.46 -16.73 -25.65
N LEU A 297 8.69 -15.89 -24.65
CA LEU A 297 8.43 -16.19 -23.25
C LEU A 297 7.12 -15.54 -22.80
N PHE A 298 6.35 -16.27 -22.00
CA PHE A 298 5.28 -15.69 -21.18
C PHE A 298 5.92 -14.94 -20.01
N THR A 299 5.52 -13.69 -19.79
CA THR A 299 6.25 -12.75 -18.92
C THR A 299 5.38 -12.26 -17.78
N ILE A 300 5.90 -12.41 -16.55
CA ILE A 300 5.36 -11.81 -15.33
C ILE A 300 6.35 -10.75 -14.86
N MET A 301 5.91 -9.48 -14.87
CA MET A 301 6.71 -8.33 -14.43
C MET A 301 6.28 -7.89 -13.03
N LEU A 302 7.21 -7.79 -12.10
CA LEU A 302 7.03 -7.19 -10.79
C LEU A 302 7.57 -5.77 -10.82
N SER A 303 6.71 -4.78 -10.57
CA SER A 303 7.08 -3.36 -10.53
C SER A 303 6.19 -2.64 -9.52
N HIS A 304 6.77 -2.10 -8.46
CA HIS A 304 6.01 -1.61 -7.31
C HIS A 304 5.04 -0.48 -7.65
N ASP A 305 5.54 0.61 -8.25
CA ASP A 305 4.73 1.78 -8.61
C ASP A 305 4.03 1.58 -9.96
N PRO A 306 2.68 1.61 -10.03
CA PRO A 306 1.95 1.38 -11.29
C PRO A 306 2.22 2.45 -12.35
N THR A 307 2.73 3.63 -11.99
CA THR A 307 3.07 4.67 -12.96
C THR A 307 4.22 4.25 -13.90
N ALA A 308 5.03 3.27 -13.50
CA ALA A 308 6.07 2.67 -14.35
C ALA A 308 5.47 1.98 -15.58
N TRP A 309 4.28 1.39 -15.46
CA TRP A 309 3.72 0.56 -16.52
C TRP A 309 3.65 1.24 -17.87
N LYS A 310 2.92 2.36 -17.96
CA LYS A 310 2.74 3.11 -19.21
C LYS A 310 3.95 3.95 -19.60
N SER A 311 4.67 4.51 -18.61
CA SER A 311 5.72 5.50 -18.85
C SER A 311 7.11 4.91 -19.03
N HIS A 312 7.37 3.73 -18.48
CA HIS A 312 8.69 3.12 -18.40
C HIS A 312 8.74 1.71 -19.02
N ILE A 313 7.78 0.84 -18.70
CA ILE A 313 7.80 -0.57 -19.11
C ILE A 313 7.29 -0.76 -20.53
N LEU A 314 6.03 -0.37 -20.82
CA LEU A 314 5.40 -0.60 -22.13
C LEU A 314 6.14 0.00 -23.34
N PRO A 315 6.86 1.14 -23.22
CA PRO A 315 7.67 1.65 -24.30
C PRO A 315 8.83 0.71 -24.69
N VAL A 316 9.36 -0.06 -23.72
CA VAL A 316 10.51 -0.97 -23.92
C VAL A 316 10.03 -2.33 -24.39
N PHE A 317 9.17 -2.98 -23.60
CA PHE A 317 8.62 -4.30 -23.92
C PHE A 317 7.20 -4.44 -23.36
N ARG A 318 6.48 -5.50 -23.78
CA ARG A 318 5.11 -5.77 -23.36
C ARG A 318 5.04 -7.04 -22.53
N PRO A 319 5.08 -6.94 -21.19
CA PRO A 319 4.84 -8.09 -20.33
C PRO A 319 3.39 -8.59 -20.48
N ASP A 320 3.17 -9.90 -20.35
CA ASP A 320 1.81 -10.47 -20.37
C ASP A 320 1.04 -10.03 -19.11
N ILE A 321 1.72 -10.08 -17.95
CA ILE A 321 1.18 -9.62 -16.66
C ILE A 321 2.20 -8.71 -15.99
N THR A 322 1.73 -7.57 -15.47
CA THR A 322 2.48 -6.70 -14.56
C THR A 322 1.75 -6.67 -13.21
N LEU A 323 2.49 -6.83 -12.13
CA LEU A 323 1.99 -6.81 -10.76
C LEU A 323 2.55 -5.57 -10.04
N SER A 324 1.67 -4.75 -9.49
CA SER A 324 2.03 -3.50 -8.80
C SER A 324 1.25 -3.31 -7.50
N GLY A 325 1.74 -2.43 -6.62
CA GLY A 325 1.13 -2.03 -5.36
C GLY A 325 1.07 -0.51 -5.21
N HIS A 326 1.72 0.03 -4.16
CA HIS A 326 2.04 1.44 -3.93
C HIS A 326 0.87 2.35 -3.55
N THR A 327 -0.26 2.27 -4.23
CA THR A 327 -1.36 3.24 -4.10
C THR A 327 -2.23 3.03 -2.87
N HIS A 328 -2.27 1.78 -2.37
CA HIS A 328 -3.17 1.30 -1.31
C HIS A 328 -4.67 1.54 -1.58
N GLY A 329 -5.06 2.10 -2.75
CA GLY A 329 -6.36 2.72 -2.94
C GLY A 329 -6.65 3.81 -1.90
N THR A 330 -5.58 4.51 -1.40
CA THR A 330 -5.60 5.40 -0.22
C THR A 330 -6.30 4.81 1.02
N GLN A 331 -6.41 3.48 1.11
CA GLN A 331 -7.07 2.75 2.21
C GLN A 331 -8.54 3.15 2.44
N PHE A 332 -9.12 3.90 1.51
CA PHE A 332 -10.47 4.47 1.60
C PHE A 332 -11.21 4.39 0.28
N SER A 333 -12.47 3.95 0.34
CA SER A 333 -13.39 4.05 -0.78
C SER A 333 -14.78 4.45 -0.30
N LEU A 334 -15.48 5.25 -1.09
CA LEU A 334 -16.87 5.61 -0.85
C LEU A 334 -17.64 5.49 -2.16
N PHE A 335 -18.62 4.60 -2.20
CA PHE A 335 -19.40 4.28 -3.41
C PHE A 335 -18.54 3.95 -4.64
N GLY A 336 -17.40 3.27 -4.43
CA GLY A 336 -16.47 2.88 -5.50
C GLY A 336 -15.46 3.97 -5.89
N TRP A 337 -15.60 5.20 -5.39
CA TRP A 337 -14.61 6.25 -5.56
C TRP A 337 -13.54 6.17 -4.47
N SER A 338 -12.30 6.38 -4.86
CA SER A 338 -11.14 6.50 -3.95
C SER A 338 -10.34 7.76 -4.28
N PRO A 339 -9.79 8.46 -3.27
CA PRO A 339 -8.87 9.57 -3.52
C PRO A 339 -7.69 9.20 -4.43
N SER A 340 -7.24 7.95 -4.41
CA SER A 340 -6.18 7.47 -5.33
C SER A 340 -6.52 7.72 -6.79
N SER A 341 -7.79 7.68 -7.19
CA SER A 341 -8.22 7.92 -8.57
C SER A 341 -7.99 9.36 -9.07
N THR A 342 -7.70 10.29 -8.16
CA THR A 342 -7.35 11.67 -8.51
C THR A 342 -5.85 11.87 -8.74
N ILE A 343 -5.04 10.87 -8.35
CA ILE A 343 -3.57 10.93 -8.38
C ILE A 343 -3.02 9.94 -9.42
N TYR A 344 -3.61 8.75 -9.50
CA TYR A 344 -3.16 7.64 -10.34
C TYR A 344 -4.26 7.24 -11.32
N ASP A 345 -3.90 7.07 -12.58
CA ASP A 345 -4.80 6.50 -13.60
C ASP A 345 -5.08 5.02 -13.30
N GLU A 346 -4.05 4.29 -12.82
CA GLU A 346 -4.12 2.91 -12.37
C GLU A 346 -3.88 2.86 -10.86
N TRP A 347 -4.94 2.66 -10.06
CA TRP A 347 -4.83 2.76 -8.60
C TRP A 347 -5.31 1.53 -7.81
N GLY A 348 -6.00 0.59 -8.45
CA GLY A 348 -6.49 -0.63 -7.79
C GLY A 348 -7.28 -1.53 -8.73
N GLY A 349 -6.99 -2.84 -8.70
CA GLY A 349 -7.60 -3.84 -9.54
C GLY A 349 -6.91 -4.05 -10.89
N ALA A 350 -7.63 -4.61 -11.85
CA ALA A 350 -7.12 -5.04 -13.14
C ALA A 350 -7.30 -3.96 -14.22
N TYR A 351 -6.24 -3.68 -14.96
CA TYR A 351 -6.21 -2.80 -16.12
C TYR A 351 -5.63 -3.54 -17.31
N TYR A 352 -6.13 -3.26 -18.51
CA TYR A 352 -5.68 -3.91 -19.72
C TYR A 352 -5.17 -2.89 -20.73
N ASN A 353 -4.02 -3.16 -21.34
CA ASN A 353 -3.59 -2.42 -22.51
C ASN A 353 -4.15 -3.14 -23.76
N GLU A 354 -5.13 -2.51 -24.42
CA GLU A 354 -5.85 -3.03 -25.58
C GLU A 354 -5.29 -2.49 -26.92
N SER A 355 -4.14 -1.81 -26.90
CA SER A 355 -3.55 -1.24 -28.13
C SER A 355 -3.19 -2.31 -29.20
N ASN A 356 -3.17 -3.57 -28.83
CA ASN A 356 -3.08 -4.72 -29.73
C ASN A 356 -4.11 -5.78 -29.30
N PRO A 357 -5.18 -6.05 -30.07
CA PRO A 357 -6.20 -7.04 -29.73
C PRO A 357 -5.64 -8.47 -29.53
N LEU A 358 -4.51 -8.77 -30.18
CA LEU A 358 -3.83 -10.08 -30.10
C LEU A 358 -2.94 -10.21 -28.85
N GLN A 359 -2.67 -9.11 -28.14
CA GLN A 359 -1.77 -9.09 -26.99
C GLN A 359 -2.31 -8.19 -25.90
N LYS A 360 -3.25 -8.70 -25.09
CA LYS A 360 -3.74 -8.03 -23.90
C LYS A 360 -2.69 -8.12 -22.81
N CYS A 361 -2.02 -7.01 -22.49
CA CYS A 361 -1.18 -6.90 -21.31
C CYS A 361 -2.05 -6.57 -20.10
N LEU A 362 -1.96 -7.37 -19.04
CA LEU A 362 -2.61 -7.10 -17.77
C LEU A 362 -1.67 -6.31 -16.86
N LEU A 363 -2.14 -5.19 -16.28
CA LEU A 363 -1.62 -4.64 -15.05
C LEU A 363 -2.60 -4.95 -13.93
N TYR A 364 -2.15 -5.55 -12.84
CA TYR A 364 -2.91 -5.64 -11.61
C TYR A 364 -2.26 -4.77 -10.53
N VAL A 365 -3.03 -3.82 -9.99
CA VAL A 365 -2.59 -2.96 -8.88
C VAL A 365 -3.27 -3.42 -7.61
N SER A 366 -2.49 -3.94 -6.67
CA SER A 366 -2.99 -4.36 -5.36
C SER A 366 -3.26 -3.16 -4.47
N THR A 367 -4.29 -3.26 -3.63
CA THR A 367 -4.58 -2.26 -2.59
C THR A 367 -3.85 -2.55 -1.27
N GLY A 368 -2.97 -3.56 -1.26
CA GLY A 368 -2.04 -3.87 -0.18
C GLY A 368 -2.62 -4.60 1.02
N LEU A 369 -1.74 -5.16 1.84
CA LEU A 369 -2.08 -5.84 3.10
C LEU A 369 -2.12 -4.91 4.31
N GLY A 370 -1.18 -3.99 4.43
CA GLY A 370 -1.08 -3.04 5.53
C GLY A 370 -1.36 -1.61 5.10
N GLY A 371 -0.52 -0.70 5.53
CA GLY A 371 -0.55 0.71 5.16
C GLY A 371 0.21 1.58 6.14
N ASN A 372 0.31 2.85 5.83
CA ASN A 372 0.96 3.82 6.71
C ASN A 372 0.19 4.05 8.03
N PHE A 373 -1.04 3.58 8.10
CA PHE A 373 -1.90 3.68 9.27
C PHE A 373 -2.85 2.46 9.29
N PRO A 374 -3.13 1.82 10.45
CA PRO A 374 -4.03 0.67 10.55
C PRO A 374 -5.50 1.10 10.42
N PHE A 375 -5.85 1.58 9.25
CA PHE A 375 -7.19 2.07 8.90
C PHE A 375 -7.55 1.61 7.50
N ARG A 376 -8.77 1.08 7.32
CA ARG A 376 -9.34 0.80 5.99
C ARG A 376 -10.86 0.96 6.02
N PHE A 377 -11.40 1.78 5.12
CA PHE A 377 -12.83 1.96 4.97
C PHE A 377 -13.29 1.59 3.57
N ALA A 378 -14.14 0.57 3.45
CA ALA A 378 -14.63 -0.02 2.19
C ALA A 378 -13.51 -0.41 1.21
N MET A 379 -12.28 -0.53 1.69
CA MET A 379 -11.07 -0.94 0.97
C MET A 379 -10.34 -1.99 1.83
N PRO A 380 -10.82 -3.25 1.90
CA PRO A 380 -10.22 -4.28 2.73
C PRO A 380 -8.78 -4.57 2.33
N ARG A 381 -8.00 -5.16 3.24
CA ARG A 381 -6.70 -5.75 2.94
C ARG A 381 -6.85 -6.79 1.84
N GLU A 382 -5.87 -6.90 0.96
CA GLU A 382 -6.02 -7.69 -0.27
C GLU A 382 -4.90 -8.70 -0.46
N VAL A 383 -5.30 -9.92 -0.85
CA VAL A 383 -4.46 -10.94 -1.47
C VAL A 383 -5.07 -11.25 -2.83
N VAL A 384 -4.26 -11.42 -3.84
CA VAL A 384 -4.72 -11.67 -5.22
C VAL A 384 -4.24 -13.04 -5.67
N ILE A 385 -5.14 -13.81 -6.27
CA ILE A 385 -4.81 -15.08 -6.93
C ILE A 385 -5.12 -14.93 -8.41
N ILE A 386 -4.09 -14.99 -9.24
CA ILE A 386 -4.23 -14.95 -10.70
C ILE A 386 -4.05 -16.38 -11.23
N THR A 387 -5.06 -16.89 -11.92
CA THR A 387 -4.99 -18.19 -12.56
C THR A 387 -4.77 -18.02 -14.06
N LEU A 388 -3.70 -18.59 -14.58
CA LEU A 388 -3.41 -18.61 -16.00
C LEU A 388 -4.32 -19.62 -16.72
N LYS A 389 -4.90 -19.24 -17.85
CA LYS A 389 -5.71 -20.13 -18.66
C LYS A 389 -5.35 -20.02 -20.14
N LEU A 390 -4.87 -21.12 -20.71
CA LEU A 390 -4.58 -21.20 -22.14
C LEU A 390 -5.90 -21.07 -22.92
N GLN A 391 -5.88 -20.23 -23.95
CA GLN A 391 -7.02 -19.97 -24.83
C GLN A 391 -7.12 -21.03 -25.90
#